data_86772a03517542ec623af502f9a9a28d
#
_entry.id   86772a03517542ec623af502f9a9a28d
#
_cell.length_a   1.000
_cell.length_b   1.000
_cell.length_c   1.000
_cell.angle_alpha   90.00
_cell.angle_beta   90.00
_cell.angle_gamma   90.00
#
_symmetry.space_group_name_H-M   'P 1'
#
loop_
_entity.id
_entity.type
_entity.pdbx_description
1 polymer ?
#
loop_
_entity_poly.entity_id
_entity_poly.type
_entity_poly.pdbx_seq_one_letter_code
_entity_poly.pdbx_strand_id
1 'polypeptide(L)'
;MSAPSPPTTHQPPAINTIAIVGAGTMGLGIAQVCVLHGFPTVLFDISEAVLTKAQQSIAAGLNKLVEKGKLTAAEQEAALARLRPTTDLSTVQADLIIEAVVEKLSIKHQLFQELAAVNLSTTILASNTSSLPITRLAAPIQHPERVVGMHFFNPAPLMPLVEVIRGVATAPAVADAVYALAEKLGKKPVRAADAPGFIVNRVARHYYVEGLKIVEEQVASFEVVDELLEAAGFRMGPFRLMDLIGVDTNFSVTSAMYEAFHFDPKFRPSRIQQQKVDAGQHGRKTGRGFYDYS
;
A
#
# COMPACT_ATOMS: atom_id res chain seq x y z
N MET A 1 38.60 30.75 1.03
CA MET A 1 37.19 30.29 1.19
C MET A 1 36.73 29.90 -0.21
N SER A 2 36.68 28.59 -0.48
CA SER A 2 36.17 28.07 -1.75
C SER A 2 34.66 28.20 -1.77
N ALA A 3 34.14 28.77 -2.88
CA ALA A 3 32.68 28.87 -3.10
C ALA A 3 32.02 27.47 -3.05
N PRO A 4 30.83 27.33 -2.48
CA PRO A 4 30.11 26.06 -2.52
C PRO A 4 29.81 25.71 -4.00
N SER A 5 30.12 24.47 -4.37
CA SER A 5 29.76 23.94 -5.69
C SER A 5 28.26 24.09 -5.92
N PRO A 6 27.81 24.48 -7.14
CA PRO A 6 26.40 24.58 -7.43
C PRO A 6 25.72 23.22 -7.23
N PRO A 7 24.46 23.18 -6.79
CA PRO A 7 23.72 21.94 -6.62
C PRO A 7 23.67 21.23 -7.99
N THR A 8 24.21 20.04 -8.04
CA THR A 8 24.02 19.14 -9.19
C THR A 8 22.53 18.87 -9.31
N THR A 9 21.89 19.44 -10.32
CA THR A 9 20.51 19.12 -10.69
C THR A 9 20.51 17.68 -11.23
N HIS A 10 20.43 16.71 -10.31
CA HIS A 10 20.21 15.32 -10.72
C HIS A 10 18.81 15.23 -11.30
N GLN A 11 18.75 15.09 -12.62
CA GLN A 11 17.50 14.80 -13.30
C GLN A 11 16.92 13.49 -12.71
N PRO A 12 15.61 13.45 -12.38
CA PRO A 12 14.99 12.25 -11.84
C PRO A 12 15.23 11.07 -12.79
N PRO A 13 15.54 9.86 -12.27
CA PRO A 13 15.72 8.68 -13.11
C PRO A 13 14.46 8.40 -13.92
N ALA A 14 14.62 8.10 -15.21
CA ALA A 14 13.51 7.72 -16.07
C ALA A 14 13.00 6.33 -15.69
N ILE A 15 11.68 6.17 -15.60
CA ILE A 15 11.03 4.88 -15.31
C ILE A 15 10.22 4.50 -16.55
N ASN A 16 10.65 3.46 -17.25
CA ASN A 16 10.01 2.93 -18.45
C ASN A 16 9.46 1.53 -18.24
N THR A 17 10.04 0.76 -17.30
CA THR A 17 9.67 -0.61 -16.97
C THR A 17 9.43 -0.74 -15.47
N ILE A 18 8.41 -1.52 -15.09
CA ILE A 18 8.00 -1.70 -13.69
C ILE A 18 7.96 -3.20 -13.38
N ALA A 19 8.47 -3.58 -12.23
CA ALA A 19 8.24 -4.91 -11.69
C ALA A 19 7.44 -4.82 -10.38
N ILE A 20 6.46 -5.72 -10.22
CA ILE A 20 5.68 -5.87 -9.00
C ILE A 20 6.05 -7.20 -8.38
N VAL A 21 6.47 -7.18 -7.14
CA VAL A 21 6.91 -8.36 -6.39
C VAL A 21 5.91 -8.69 -5.30
N GLY A 22 5.24 -9.83 -5.44
CA GLY A 22 4.06 -10.25 -4.70
C GLY A 22 2.79 -10.03 -5.52
N ALA A 23 2.10 -11.12 -5.92
CA ALA A 23 0.89 -11.09 -6.73
C ALA A 23 -0.40 -11.23 -5.90
N GLY A 24 -0.33 -10.92 -4.60
CA GLY A 24 -1.50 -10.81 -3.72
C GLY A 24 -2.41 -9.64 -4.09
N THR A 25 -3.42 -9.36 -3.26
CA THR A 25 -4.45 -8.34 -3.50
C THR A 25 -3.88 -6.98 -3.91
N MET A 26 -2.83 -6.51 -3.22
CA MET A 26 -2.22 -5.22 -3.56
C MET A 26 -1.40 -5.30 -4.85
N GLY A 27 -0.52 -6.31 -4.98
CA GLY A 27 0.36 -6.43 -6.13
C GLY A 27 -0.38 -6.61 -7.44
N LEU A 28 -1.41 -7.48 -7.49
CA LEU A 28 -2.24 -7.62 -8.70
C LEU A 28 -2.96 -6.31 -9.07
N GLY A 29 -3.44 -5.56 -8.07
CA GLY A 29 -4.11 -4.28 -8.30
C GLY A 29 -3.15 -3.20 -8.81
N ILE A 30 -1.91 -3.16 -8.27
CA ILE A 30 -0.86 -2.24 -8.73
C ILE A 30 -0.42 -2.61 -10.16
N ALA A 31 -0.22 -3.92 -10.44
CA ALA A 31 0.12 -4.39 -11.78
C ALA A 31 -0.96 -4.00 -12.81
N GLN A 32 -2.26 -4.17 -12.47
CA GLN A 32 -3.37 -3.73 -13.31
C GLN A 32 -3.28 -2.22 -13.63
N VAL A 33 -2.98 -1.40 -12.64
CA VAL A 33 -2.81 0.05 -12.84
C VAL A 33 -1.64 0.33 -13.79
N CYS A 34 -0.50 -0.33 -13.61
CA CYS A 34 0.69 -0.13 -14.44
C CYS A 34 0.44 -0.50 -15.91
N VAL A 35 -0.11 -1.68 -16.20
CA VAL A 35 -0.37 -2.11 -17.59
C VAL A 35 -1.43 -1.26 -18.28
N LEU A 36 -2.45 -0.79 -17.54
CA LEU A 36 -3.49 0.08 -18.05
C LEU A 36 -2.92 1.44 -18.48
N HIS A 37 -1.91 1.95 -17.77
CA HIS A 37 -1.24 3.22 -18.09
C HIS A 37 -0.01 3.07 -19.01
N GLY A 38 0.11 1.92 -19.69
CA GLY A 38 1.08 1.74 -20.76
C GLY A 38 2.45 1.21 -20.35
N PHE A 39 2.66 0.84 -19.08
CA PHE A 39 3.96 0.37 -18.62
C PHE A 39 4.13 -1.15 -18.83
N PRO A 40 5.20 -1.61 -19.51
CA PRO A 40 5.64 -3.00 -19.45
C PRO A 40 5.84 -3.39 -17.98
N THR A 41 5.13 -4.45 -17.54
CA THR A 41 5.07 -4.81 -16.11
C THR A 41 5.40 -6.28 -15.91
N VAL A 42 6.43 -6.55 -15.13
CA VAL A 42 6.74 -7.88 -14.62
C VAL A 42 5.94 -8.10 -13.34
N LEU A 43 5.22 -9.22 -13.23
CA LEU A 43 4.53 -9.62 -12.01
C LEU A 43 5.16 -10.90 -11.48
N PHE A 44 5.83 -10.79 -10.35
CA PHE A 44 6.50 -11.91 -9.69
C PHE A 44 5.74 -12.40 -8.46
N ASP A 45 5.64 -13.70 -8.32
CA ASP A 45 5.29 -14.37 -7.05
C ASP A 45 5.98 -15.75 -7.03
N ILE A 46 6.27 -16.26 -5.83
CA ILE A 46 6.84 -17.59 -5.66
C ILE A 46 5.87 -18.72 -6.04
N SER A 47 4.56 -18.42 -6.10
CA SER A 47 3.49 -19.37 -6.37
C SER A 47 2.88 -19.15 -7.75
N GLU A 48 3.04 -20.13 -8.64
CA GLU A 48 2.38 -20.18 -9.95
C GLU A 48 0.85 -20.06 -9.85
N ALA A 49 0.25 -20.70 -8.85
CA ALA A 49 -1.19 -20.65 -8.61
C ALA A 49 -1.66 -19.22 -8.27
N VAL A 50 -0.87 -18.46 -7.50
CA VAL A 50 -1.16 -17.05 -7.17
C VAL A 50 -1.03 -16.18 -8.41
N LEU A 51 -0.01 -16.39 -9.24
CA LEU A 51 0.18 -15.67 -10.51
C LEU A 51 -0.99 -15.91 -11.48
N THR A 52 -1.39 -17.17 -11.66
CA THR A 52 -2.52 -17.53 -12.53
C THR A 52 -3.80 -16.82 -12.07
N LYS A 53 -4.10 -16.86 -10.77
CA LYS A 53 -5.25 -16.17 -10.20
C LYS A 53 -5.16 -14.65 -10.37
N ALA A 54 -3.96 -14.09 -10.22
CA ALA A 54 -3.74 -12.65 -10.40
C ALA A 54 -3.99 -12.23 -11.86
N GLN A 55 -3.46 -12.98 -12.83
CA GLN A 55 -3.72 -12.74 -14.26
C GLN A 55 -5.22 -12.77 -14.60
N GLN A 56 -5.93 -13.80 -14.13
CA GLN A 56 -7.38 -13.92 -14.31
C GLN A 56 -8.13 -12.72 -13.71
N SER A 57 -7.72 -12.30 -12.50
CA SER A 57 -8.33 -11.16 -11.80
C SER A 57 -8.07 -9.84 -12.53
N ILE A 58 -6.85 -9.62 -13.05
CA ILE A 58 -6.51 -8.44 -13.84
C ILE A 58 -7.33 -8.43 -15.14
N ALA A 59 -7.40 -9.55 -15.86
CA ALA A 59 -8.18 -9.66 -17.10
C ALA A 59 -9.67 -9.37 -16.84
N ALA A 60 -10.25 -9.95 -15.77
CA ALA A 60 -11.63 -9.69 -15.38
C ALA A 60 -11.86 -8.21 -14.97
N GLY A 61 -10.88 -7.60 -14.28
CA GLY A 61 -10.92 -6.19 -13.92
C GLY A 61 -10.94 -5.26 -15.13
N LEU A 62 -10.10 -5.53 -16.13
CA LEU A 62 -10.07 -4.78 -17.39
C LEU A 62 -11.33 -5.01 -18.22
N ASN A 63 -11.84 -6.25 -18.27
CA ASN A 63 -13.10 -6.56 -18.96
C ASN A 63 -14.27 -5.74 -18.43
N LYS A 64 -14.38 -5.59 -17.10
CA LYS A 64 -15.40 -4.71 -16.48
C LYS A 64 -15.28 -3.24 -16.92
N LEU A 65 -14.10 -2.77 -17.30
CA LEU A 65 -13.92 -1.42 -17.84
C LEU A 65 -14.41 -1.35 -19.28
N VAL A 66 -14.20 -2.41 -20.07
CA VAL A 66 -14.75 -2.52 -21.45
C VAL A 66 -16.27 -2.54 -21.42
N GLU A 67 -16.88 -3.39 -20.57
CA GLU A 67 -18.33 -3.47 -20.38
C GLU A 67 -18.97 -2.12 -19.99
N LYS A 68 -18.22 -1.30 -19.24
CA LYS A 68 -18.65 0.05 -18.83
C LYS A 68 -18.34 1.14 -19.86
N GLY A 69 -17.80 0.80 -21.02
CA GLY A 69 -17.38 1.76 -22.05
C GLY A 69 -16.23 2.68 -21.65
N LYS A 70 -15.43 2.29 -20.63
CA LYS A 70 -14.27 3.05 -20.15
C LYS A 70 -12.95 2.60 -20.78
N LEU A 71 -12.96 1.51 -21.51
CA LEU A 71 -11.84 0.91 -22.22
C LEU A 71 -12.36 0.24 -23.48
N THR A 72 -11.62 0.28 -24.57
CA THR A 72 -11.93 -0.51 -25.78
C THR A 72 -11.32 -1.92 -25.64
N ALA A 73 -11.84 -2.88 -26.42
CA ALA A 73 -11.27 -4.24 -26.45
C ALA A 73 -9.79 -4.25 -26.92
N ALA A 74 -9.44 -3.39 -27.87
CA ALA A 74 -8.06 -3.25 -28.34
C ALA A 74 -7.12 -2.69 -27.24
N GLU A 75 -7.57 -1.72 -26.46
CA GLU A 75 -6.80 -1.20 -25.33
C GLU A 75 -6.66 -2.24 -24.21
N GLN A 76 -7.68 -3.07 -23.96
CA GLN A 76 -7.61 -4.20 -23.03
C GLN A 76 -6.55 -5.22 -23.48
N GLU A 77 -6.57 -5.63 -24.74
CA GLU A 77 -5.59 -6.57 -25.30
C GLU A 77 -4.18 -5.99 -25.19
N ALA A 78 -3.98 -4.74 -25.59
CA ALA A 78 -2.71 -4.04 -25.47
C ALA A 78 -2.22 -3.94 -24.02
N ALA A 79 -3.12 -3.72 -23.05
CA ALA A 79 -2.76 -3.69 -21.62
C ALA A 79 -2.33 -5.07 -21.13
N LEU A 80 -3.07 -6.13 -21.46
CA LEU A 80 -2.72 -7.51 -21.07
C LEU A 80 -1.39 -7.96 -21.69
N ALA A 81 -1.09 -7.56 -22.92
CA ALA A 81 0.18 -7.87 -23.59
C ALA A 81 1.41 -7.26 -22.90
N ARG A 82 1.22 -6.23 -22.05
CA ARG A 82 2.31 -5.62 -21.26
C ARG A 82 2.62 -6.39 -19.97
N LEU A 83 1.77 -7.35 -19.57
CA LEU A 83 1.94 -8.10 -18.33
C LEU A 83 2.78 -9.35 -18.57
N ARG A 84 3.88 -9.48 -17.86
CA ARG A 84 4.75 -10.66 -17.88
C ARG A 84 4.84 -11.29 -16.50
N PRO A 85 4.09 -12.37 -16.21
CA PRO A 85 4.21 -13.11 -14.97
C PRO A 85 5.48 -13.95 -14.94
N THR A 86 6.06 -14.16 -13.77
CA THR A 86 7.22 -15.01 -13.55
C THR A 86 7.31 -15.50 -12.11
N THR A 87 7.79 -16.73 -11.92
CA THR A 87 8.21 -17.28 -10.60
C THR A 87 9.72 -17.23 -10.41
N ASP A 88 10.47 -16.80 -11.41
CA ASP A 88 11.92 -16.70 -11.38
C ASP A 88 12.37 -15.28 -11.02
N LEU A 89 12.86 -15.11 -9.78
CA LEU A 89 13.34 -13.82 -9.27
C LEU A 89 14.52 -13.26 -10.08
N SER A 90 15.34 -14.13 -10.67
CA SER A 90 16.50 -13.70 -11.47
C SER A 90 16.10 -12.93 -12.74
N THR A 91 14.86 -13.12 -13.20
CA THR A 91 14.29 -12.43 -14.36
C THR A 91 13.55 -11.12 -14.02
N VAL A 92 13.47 -10.77 -12.74
CA VAL A 92 12.82 -9.55 -12.27
C VAL A 92 13.79 -8.38 -12.42
N GLN A 93 13.80 -7.80 -13.62
CA GLN A 93 14.61 -6.64 -13.95
C GLN A 93 13.71 -5.50 -14.44
N ALA A 94 13.88 -4.30 -13.87
CA ALA A 94 13.09 -3.11 -14.21
C ALA A 94 13.78 -1.82 -13.74
N ASP A 95 13.30 -0.67 -14.21
CA ASP A 95 13.74 0.63 -13.71
C ASP A 95 13.21 0.91 -12.30
N LEU A 96 12.00 0.42 -12.01
CA LEU A 96 11.35 0.48 -10.69
C LEU A 96 10.78 -0.88 -10.30
N ILE A 97 11.06 -1.31 -9.09
CA ILE A 97 10.47 -2.50 -8.48
C ILE A 97 9.58 -2.06 -7.32
N ILE A 98 8.31 -2.47 -7.33
CA ILE A 98 7.35 -2.21 -6.24
C ILE A 98 7.10 -3.52 -5.50
N GLU A 99 7.57 -3.60 -4.26
CA GLU A 99 7.37 -4.74 -3.38
C GLU A 99 6.00 -4.64 -2.69
N ALA A 100 5.21 -5.73 -2.76
CA ALA A 100 3.89 -5.87 -2.15
C ALA A 100 3.68 -7.26 -1.52
N VAL A 101 4.73 -7.81 -0.88
CA VAL A 101 4.68 -9.08 -0.15
C VAL A 101 4.19 -8.91 1.29
N VAL A 102 4.20 -10.00 2.07
CA VAL A 102 3.78 -9.99 3.48
C VAL A 102 4.53 -8.95 4.30
N GLU A 103 3.82 -8.32 5.26
CA GLU A 103 4.31 -7.21 6.08
C GLU A 103 5.24 -7.70 7.22
N LYS A 104 6.37 -8.30 6.83
CA LYS A 104 7.43 -8.79 7.74
C LYS A 104 8.77 -8.23 7.32
N LEU A 105 9.40 -7.46 8.22
CA LEU A 105 10.66 -6.77 7.95
C LEU A 105 11.77 -7.70 7.46
N SER A 106 11.95 -8.85 8.09
CA SER A 106 12.99 -9.82 7.70
C SER A 106 12.81 -10.37 6.29
N ILE A 107 11.56 -10.64 5.90
CA ILE A 107 11.25 -11.11 4.54
C ILE A 107 11.53 -10.02 3.51
N LYS A 108 11.12 -8.78 3.81
CA LYS A 108 11.38 -7.65 2.91
C LYS A 108 12.86 -7.32 2.81
N HIS A 109 13.63 -7.43 3.90
CA HIS A 109 15.08 -7.25 3.87
C HIS A 109 15.76 -8.27 2.95
N GLN A 110 15.47 -9.57 3.12
CA GLN A 110 16.01 -10.61 2.28
C GLN A 110 15.65 -10.38 0.81
N LEU A 111 14.37 -10.13 0.53
CA LEU A 111 13.89 -9.88 -0.81
C LEU A 111 14.57 -8.67 -1.46
N PHE A 112 14.70 -7.56 -0.75
CA PHE A 112 15.37 -6.37 -1.29
C PHE A 112 16.86 -6.59 -1.56
N GLN A 113 17.54 -7.40 -0.73
CA GLN A 113 18.93 -7.80 -0.99
C GLN A 113 19.04 -8.66 -2.25
N GLU A 114 18.16 -9.64 -2.43
CA GLU A 114 18.10 -10.48 -3.62
C GLU A 114 17.79 -9.67 -4.88
N LEU A 115 16.80 -8.76 -4.81
CA LEU A 115 16.45 -7.86 -5.91
C LEU A 115 17.59 -6.89 -6.24
N ALA A 116 18.29 -6.39 -5.23
CA ALA A 116 19.44 -5.51 -5.42
C ALA A 116 20.60 -6.21 -6.12
N ALA A 117 20.77 -7.52 -5.90
CA ALA A 117 21.84 -8.32 -6.52
C ALA A 117 21.59 -8.61 -8.00
N VAL A 118 20.32 -8.70 -8.45
CA VAL A 118 19.97 -9.01 -9.85
C VAL A 118 19.60 -7.79 -10.70
N ASN A 119 19.59 -6.60 -10.09
CA ASN A 119 19.24 -5.35 -10.76
C ASN A 119 20.39 -4.33 -10.72
N LEU A 120 20.31 -3.33 -11.57
CA LEU A 120 21.29 -2.24 -11.61
C LEU A 120 21.26 -1.41 -10.32
N SER A 121 22.38 -0.78 -9.98
CA SER A 121 22.45 0.16 -8.83
C SER A 121 21.53 1.38 -8.99
N THR A 122 21.09 1.67 -10.22
CA THR A 122 20.15 2.74 -10.54
C THR A 122 18.68 2.33 -10.42
N THR A 123 18.37 1.02 -10.32
CA THR A 123 16.99 0.53 -10.15
C THR A 123 16.41 1.02 -8.85
N ILE A 124 15.25 1.66 -8.90
CA ILE A 124 14.52 2.12 -7.71
C ILE A 124 13.84 0.93 -7.05
N LEU A 125 14.00 0.82 -5.73
CA LEU A 125 13.34 -0.18 -4.90
C LEU A 125 12.26 0.50 -4.05
N ALA A 126 11.00 0.30 -4.42
CA ALA A 126 9.86 0.86 -3.71
C ALA A 126 9.16 -0.21 -2.87
N SER A 127 8.73 0.14 -1.65
CA SER A 127 7.87 -0.72 -0.85
C SER A 127 6.46 -0.17 -0.77
N ASN A 128 5.47 -1.05 -0.94
CA ASN A 128 4.06 -0.75 -0.68
C ASN A 128 3.67 -0.97 0.79
N THR A 129 4.63 -0.99 1.70
CA THR A 129 4.36 -1.11 3.14
C THR A 129 3.40 -0.04 3.63
N SER A 130 2.55 -0.40 4.58
CA SER A 130 1.65 0.53 5.27
C SER A 130 2.13 0.97 6.65
N SER A 131 3.15 0.29 7.21
CA SER A 131 3.54 0.44 8.61
C SER A 131 5.04 0.36 8.88
N LEU A 132 5.82 -0.32 8.03
CA LEU A 132 7.25 -0.48 8.24
C LEU A 132 8.01 0.80 7.82
N PRO A 133 8.91 1.33 8.65
CA PRO A 133 9.72 2.49 8.30
C PRO A 133 10.60 2.22 7.08
N ILE A 134 10.55 3.10 6.09
CA ILE A 134 11.37 3.02 4.87
C ILE A 134 12.86 3.07 5.22
N THR A 135 13.23 3.86 6.20
CA THR A 135 14.61 3.92 6.73
C THR A 135 15.08 2.54 7.21
N ARG A 136 14.22 1.79 7.93
CA ARG A 136 14.56 0.42 8.37
C ARG A 136 14.66 -0.56 7.21
N LEU A 137 13.78 -0.45 6.22
CA LEU A 137 13.84 -1.27 5.01
C LEU A 137 15.11 -1.03 4.21
N ALA A 138 15.56 0.23 4.12
CA ALA A 138 16.76 0.62 3.37
C ALA A 138 18.07 0.25 4.07
N ALA A 139 18.09 0.12 5.40
CA ALA A 139 19.32 0.01 6.19
C ALA A 139 20.29 -1.11 5.74
N PRO A 140 19.85 -2.36 5.41
CA PRO A 140 20.76 -3.42 4.98
C PRO A 140 21.03 -3.43 3.47
N ILE A 141 20.50 -2.45 2.71
CA ILE A 141 20.56 -2.47 1.25
C ILE A 141 21.76 -1.67 0.75
N GLN A 142 22.51 -2.27 -0.17
CA GLN A 142 23.54 -1.54 -0.89
C GLN A 142 22.87 -0.44 -1.75
N HIS A 143 23.38 0.78 -1.69
CA HIS A 143 22.75 1.96 -2.30
C HIS A 143 21.36 2.27 -1.71
N PRO A 144 21.26 2.55 -0.40
CA PRO A 144 19.99 2.80 0.28
C PRO A 144 19.29 4.06 -0.23
N GLU A 145 19.99 4.96 -0.93
CA GLU A 145 19.45 6.18 -1.53
C GLU A 145 18.40 5.92 -2.61
N ARG A 146 18.35 4.70 -3.17
CA ARG A 146 17.37 4.26 -4.17
C ARG A 146 16.12 3.62 -3.57
N VAL A 147 16.06 3.47 -2.24
CA VAL A 147 14.89 2.88 -1.55
C VAL A 147 13.90 3.96 -1.18
N VAL A 148 12.60 3.72 -1.47
CA VAL A 148 11.51 4.66 -1.26
C VAL A 148 10.22 3.93 -0.88
N GLY A 149 9.30 4.59 -0.19
CA GLY A 149 7.94 4.09 0.00
C GLY A 149 7.02 4.55 -1.13
N MET A 150 6.19 3.63 -1.65
CA MET A 150 5.13 3.92 -2.61
C MET A 150 3.86 3.20 -2.17
N HIS A 151 3.15 3.81 -1.21
CA HIS A 151 2.02 3.21 -0.52
C HIS A 151 0.72 3.47 -1.27
N PHE A 152 0.18 2.41 -1.88
CA PHE A 152 -1.13 2.39 -2.51
C PHE A 152 -2.21 1.98 -1.51
N PHE A 153 -3.44 2.41 -1.75
CA PHE A 153 -4.60 2.06 -0.94
C PHE A 153 -5.48 1.02 -1.64
N ASN A 154 -6.03 0.09 -0.86
CA ASN A 154 -6.88 -0.99 -1.37
C ASN A 154 -8.32 -0.51 -1.64
N PRO A 155 -8.91 -0.80 -2.80
CA PRO A 155 -8.34 -1.46 -3.98
C PRO A 155 -7.49 -0.48 -4.84
N ALA A 156 -6.26 -0.89 -5.19
CA ALA A 156 -5.33 -0.02 -5.92
C ALA A 156 -5.88 0.55 -7.25
N PRO A 157 -6.68 -0.18 -8.06
CA PRO A 157 -7.26 0.38 -9.27
C PRO A 157 -8.28 1.50 -9.02
N LEU A 158 -8.96 1.51 -7.87
CA LEU A 158 -10.05 2.45 -7.57
C LEU A 158 -9.61 3.64 -6.72
N MET A 159 -8.68 3.39 -5.80
CA MET A 159 -8.21 4.42 -4.88
C MET A 159 -7.26 5.38 -5.59
N PRO A 160 -7.56 6.69 -5.60
CA PRO A 160 -6.73 7.65 -6.31
C PRO A 160 -5.44 8.00 -5.59
N LEU A 161 -5.39 7.86 -4.27
CA LEU A 161 -4.28 8.33 -3.43
C LEU A 161 -3.09 7.36 -3.47
N VAL A 162 -1.88 7.93 -3.52
CA VAL A 162 -0.60 7.24 -3.27
C VAL A 162 0.24 8.12 -2.34
N GLU A 163 0.75 7.56 -1.26
CA GLU A 163 1.76 8.22 -0.43
C GLU A 163 3.15 7.85 -0.95
N VAL A 164 4.00 8.85 -1.17
CA VAL A 164 5.42 8.68 -1.52
C VAL A 164 6.25 9.05 -0.30
N ILE A 165 6.91 8.06 0.28
CA ILE A 165 7.56 8.18 1.59
C ILE A 165 9.09 8.18 1.41
N ARG A 166 9.75 9.21 1.94
CA ARG A 166 11.20 9.29 1.95
C ARG A 166 11.74 8.79 3.29
N GLY A 167 12.53 7.71 3.23
CA GLY A 167 13.42 7.34 4.33
C GLY A 167 14.60 8.33 4.46
N VAL A 168 15.36 8.20 5.54
CA VAL A 168 16.50 9.09 5.83
C VAL A 168 17.53 9.08 4.70
N ALA A 169 17.79 7.93 4.11
CA ALA A 169 18.78 7.79 3.02
C ALA A 169 18.20 8.10 1.62
N THR A 170 16.88 8.09 1.44
CA THR A 170 16.24 8.22 0.11
C THR A 170 16.66 9.50 -0.60
N ALA A 171 17.25 9.38 -1.79
CA ALA A 171 17.63 10.53 -2.61
C ALA A 171 16.38 11.33 -3.03
N PRO A 172 16.43 12.67 -3.02
CA PRO A 172 15.33 13.51 -3.49
C PRO A 172 14.86 13.16 -4.90
N ALA A 173 15.78 12.95 -5.83
CA ALA A 173 15.48 12.62 -7.22
C ALA A 173 14.72 11.28 -7.37
N VAL A 174 14.98 10.30 -6.49
CA VAL A 174 14.25 9.02 -6.45
C VAL A 174 12.79 9.25 -6.04
N ALA A 175 12.58 10.01 -4.98
CA ALA A 175 11.22 10.34 -4.53
C ALA A 175 10.45 11.17 -5.57
N ASP A 176 11.14 12.08 -6.28
CA ASP A 176 10.56 12.89 -7.34
C ASP A 176 10.17 12.04 -8.55
N ALA A 177 11.01 11.06 -8.94
CA ALA A 177 10.71 10.11 -10.01
C ALA A 177 9.47 9.26 -9.68
N VAL A 178 9.38 8.74 -8.46
CA VAL A 178 8.23 7.93 -8.01
C VAL A 178 6.96 8.78 -7.89
N TYR A 179 7.09 10.03 -7.45
CA TYR A 179 5.97 10.97 -7.41
C TYR A 179 5.42 11.23 -8.83
N ALA A 180 6.29 11.57 -9.78
CA ALA A 180 5.90 11.79 -11.18
C ALA A 180 5.33 10.52 -11.84
N LEU A 181 5.85 9.33 -11.49
CA LEU A 181 5.26 8.07 -11.95
C LEU A 181 3.84 7.90 -11.41
N ALA A 182 3.61 8.16 -10.13
CA ALA A 182 2.26 8.03 -9.56
C ALA A 182 1.25 8.94 -10.28
N GLU A 183 1.65 10.16 -10.68
CA GLU A 183 0.82 11.03 -11.52
C GLU A 183 0.54 10.41 -12.90
N LYS A 184 1.56 9.84 -13.56
CA LYS A 184 1.42 9.14 -14.85
C LYS A 184 0.50 7.91 -14.73
N LEU A 185 0.45 7.26 -13.56
CA LEU A 185 -0.46 6.17 -13.24
C LEU A 185 -1.88 6.66 -12.88
N GLY A 186 -2.21 7.93 -13.13
CA GLY A 186 -3.52 8.52 -12.85
C GLY A 186 -3.83 8.65 -11.36
N LYS A 187 -2.80 8.62 -10.50
CA LYS A 187 -2.95 8.75 -9.05
C LYS A 187 -2.78 10.21 -8.61
N LYS A 188 -3.21 10.48 -7.37
CA LYS A 188 -2.95 11.73 -6.65
C LYS A 188 -1.87 11.46 -5.61
N PRO A 189 -0.58 11.64 -5.94
CA PRO A 189 0.49 11.40 -4.99
C PRO A 189 0.57 12.52 -3.95
N VAL A 190 0.96 12.14 -2.74
CA VAL A 190 1.33 13.06 -1.68
C VAL A 190 2.68 12.66 -1.11
N ARG A 191 3.51 13.64 -0.73
CA ARG A 191 4.79 13.39 -0.08
C ARG A 191 4.54 13.18 1.42
N ALA A 192 5.08 12.12 1.96
CA ALA A 192 5.04 11.81 3.38
C ALA A 192 6.44 11.65 3.95
N ALA A 193 6.63 12.05 5.20
CA ALA A 193 7.81 11.68 5.96
C ALA A 193 7.73 10.21 6.40
N ASP A 194 8.88 9.60 6.64
CA ASP A 194 9.00 8.24 7.18
C ASP A 194 8.65 8.23 8.68
N ALA A 195 7.35 8.33 8.96
CA ALA A 195 6.79 8.35 10.30
C ALA A 195 5.74 7.25 10.45
N PRO A 196 5.50 6.71 11.65
CA PRO A 196 4.54 5.63 11.86
C PRO A 196 3.15 5.97 11.31
N GLY A 197 2.64 5.08 10.43
CA GLY A 197 1.33 5.23 9.78
C GLY A 197 1.27 6.34 8.72
N PHE A 198 2.41 6.94 8.36
CA PHE A 198 2.54 8.02 7.38
C PHE A 198 1.51 9.15 7.61
N ILE A 199 0.65 9.48 6.66
CA ILE A 199 -0.39 10.50 6.83
C ILE A 199 -1.74 9.86 7.10
N VAL A 200 -2.22 9.00 6.18
CA VAL A 200 -3.60 8.49 6.22
C VAL A 200 -3.86 7.60 7.43
N ASN A 201 -3.02 6.59 7.65
CA ASN A 201 -3.21 5.71 8.79
C ASN A 201 -3.08 6.45 10.12
N ARG A 202 -2.18 7.44 10.20
CA ARG A 202 -2.02 8.26 11.40
C ARG A 202 -3.25 9.12 11.71
N VAL A 203 -3.82 9.78 10.71
CA VAL A 203 -5.01 10.61 10.89
C VAL A 203 -6.26 9.76 11.11
N ALA A 204 -6.46 8.75 10.25
CA ALA A 204 -7.63 7.88 10.33
C ALA A 204 -7.69 7.06 11.64
N ARG A 205 -6.54 6.85 12.30
CA ARG A 205 -6.51 6.09 13.56
C ARG A 205 -7.39 6.70 14.63
N HIS A 206 -7.42 8.03 14.71
CA HIS A 206 -8.24 8.73 15.71
C HIS A 206 -9.75 8.56 15.49
N TYR A 207 -10.18 8.34 14.25
CA TYR A 207 -11.58 8.04 13.94
C TYR A 207 -12.06 6.74 14.60
N TYR A 208 -11.20 5.71 14.60
CA TYR A 208 -11.50 4.43 15.23
C TYR A 208 -11.29 4.46 16.75
N VAL A 209 -10.14 4.96 17.19
CA VAL A 209 -9.77 4.96 18.61
C VAL A 209 -10.74 5.81 19.43
N GLU A 210 -11.12 6.98 18.93
CA GLU A 210 -12.05 7.86 19.64
C GLU A 210 -13.47 7.30 19.65
N GLY A 211 -13.95 6.73 18.52
CA GLY A 211 -15.23 6.01 18.49
C GLY A 211 -15.30 4.89 19.50
N LEU A 212 -14.23 4.10 19.62
CA LEU A 212 -14.13 3.01 20.59
C LEU A 212 -14.12 3.52 22.05
N LYS A 213 -13.44 4.66 22.35
CA LYS A 213 -13.46 5.27 23.68
C LYS A 213 -14.86 5.73 24.09
N ILE A 214 -15.61 6.36 23.19
CA ILE A 214 -17.01 6.77 23.45
C ILE A 214 -17.83 5.57 23.93
N VAL A 215 -17.64 4.40 23.31
CA VAL A 215 -18.35 3.18 23.71
C VAL A 215 -17.79 2.61 25.03
N GLU A 216 -16.46 2.60 25.24
CA GLU A 216 -15.83 2.16 26.48
C GLU A 216 -16.28 3.00 27.69
N GLU A 217 -16.45 4.31 27.48
CA GLU A 217 -16.91 5.26 28.50
C GLU A 217 -18.45 5.30 28.66
N GLN A 218 -19.17 4.46 27.90
CA GLN A 218 -20.62 4.36 27.93
C GLN A 218 -21.37 5.66 27.61
N VAL A 219 -20.75 6.53 26.81
CA VAL A 219 -21.36 7.79 26.36
C VAL A 219 -22.43 7.50 25.31
N ALA A 220 -22.18 6.56 24.39
CA ALA A 220 -23.12 6.13 23.36
C ALA A 220 -22.82 4.69 22.93
N SER A 221 -23.82 4.02 22.33
CA SER A 221 -23.59 2.73 21.67
C SER A 221 -22.87 2.91 20.33
N PHE A 222 -22.30 1.83 19.79
CA PHE A 222 -21.59 1.89 18.51
C PHE A 222 -22.54 2.24 17.34
N GLU A 223 -23.81 1.83 17.41
CA GLU A 223 -24.84 2.17 16.43
C GLU A 223 -25.07 3.68 16.38
N VAL A 224 -25.25 4.30 17.57
CA VAL A 224 -25.50 5.75 17.70
C VAL A 224 -24.30 6.55 17.19
N VAL A 225 -23.07 6.11 17.48
CA VAL A 225 -21.86 6.76 17.00
C VAL A 225 -21.80 6.72 15.46
N ASP A 226 -22.07 5.55 14.87
CA ASP A 226 -22.05 5.40 13.40
C ASP A 226 -23.14 6.27 12.75
N GLU A 227 -24.37 6.23 13.24
CA GLU A 227 -25.50 7.03 12.71
C GLU A 227 -25.23 8.53 12.81
N LEU A 228 -24.71 9.00 13.94
CA LEU A 228 -24.40 10.42 14.15
C LEU A 228 -23.33 10.91 13.17
N LEU A 229 -22.26 10.13 12.99
CA LEU A 229 -21.16 10.54 12.12
C LEU A 229 -21.55 10.46 10.63
N GLU A 230 -22.37 9.47 10.25
CA GLU A 230 -22.94 9.40 8.89
C GLU A 230 -23.87 10.61 8.64
N ALA A 231 -24.71 10.98 9.60
CA ALA A 231 -25.56 12.18 9.52
C ALA A 231 -24.74 13.48 9.45
N ALA A 232 -23.54 13.52 10.06
CA ALA A 232 -22.61 14.64 9.98
C ALA A 232 -21.84 14.72 8.65
N GLY A 233 -22.05 13.75 7.73
CA GLY A 233 -21.48 13.77 6.37
C GLY A 233 -20.32 12.81 6.14
N PHE A 234 -19.95 11.98 7.12
CA PHE A 234 -19.01 10.88 6.88
C PHE A 234 -19.69 9.78 6.06
N ARG A 235 -18.96 9.21 5.12
CA ARG A 235 -19.51 8.18 4.23
C ARG A 235 -19.91 6.90 4.96
N MET A 236 -19.27 6.62 6.08
CA MET A 236 -19.48 5.42 6.91
C MET A 236 -18.96 5.70 8.32
N GLY A 237 -19.69 5.27 9.33
CA GLY A 237 -19.26 5.35 10.71
C GLY A 237 -18.07 4.44 11.03
N PRO A 238 -17.33 4.68 12.14
CA PRO A 238 -16.09 3.97 12.45
C PRO A 238 -16.28 2.47 12.64
N PHE A 239 -17.40 2.02 13.19
CA PHE A 239 -17.64 0.59 13.47
C PHE A 239 -18.01 -0.19 12.21
N ARG A 240 -18.89 0.38 11.36
CA ARG A 240 -19.16 -0.17 10.02
C ARG A 240 -17.92 -0.22 9.15
N LEU A 241 -17.05 0.79 9.28
CA LEU A 241 -15.81 0.85 8.52
C LEU A 241 -14.78 -0.17 9.03
N MET A 242 -14.68 -0.40 10.36
CA MET A 242 -13.87 -1.48 10.92
C MET A 242 -14.35 -2.86 10.46
N ASP A 243 -15.65 -3.09 10.41
CA ASP A 243 -16.24 -4.34 9.93
C ASP A 243 -16.01 -4.55 8.41
N LEU A 244 -15.97 -3.48 7.62
CA LEU A 244 -15.67 -3.53 6.19
C LEU A 244 -14.21 -3.87 5.93
N ILE A 245 -13.27 -3.25 6.66
CA ILE A 245 -11.82 -3.44 6.52
C ILE A 245 -11.40 -4.80 7.08
N GLY A 246 -12.04 -5.22 8.13
CA GLY A 246 -11.70 -6.32 9.02
C GLY A 246 -11.21 -5.78 10.36
N VAL A 247 -11.93 -6.13 11.43
CA VAL A 247 -11.64 -5.68 12.81
C VAL A 247 -10.22 -6.07 13.24
N ASP A 248 -9.79 -7.30 12.88
CA ASP A 248 -8.44 -7.82 13.10
C ASP A 248 -7.36 -7.01 12.38
N THR A 249 -7.60 -6.69 11.11
CA THR A 249 -6.69 -5.87 10.30
C THR A 249 -6.56 -4.47 10.89
N ASN A 250 -7.68 -3.84 11.26
CA ASN A 250 -7.70 -2.53 11.88
C ASN A 250 -7.01 -2.53 13.25
N PHE A 251 -7.26 -3.57 14.06
CA PHE A 251 -6.61 -3.75 15.36
C PHE A 251 -5.09 -3.92 15.25
N SER A 252 -4.63 -4.73 14.31
CA SER A 252 -3.19 -4.95 14.05
C SER A 252 -2.48 -3.64 13.70
N VAL A 253 -3.07 -2.81 12.84
CA VAL A 253 -2.51 -1.49 12.50
C VAL A 253 -2.49 -0.56 13.71
N THR A 254 -3.55 -0.57 14.55
CA THR A 254 -3.59 0.25 15.78
C THR A 254 -2.48 -0.17 16.74
N SER A 255 -2.29 -1.48 16.96
CA SER A 255 -1.26 -2.02 17.85
C SER A 255 0.15 -1.68 17.36
N ALA A 256 0.42 -1.85 16.06
CA ALA A 256 1.70 -1.49 15.46
C ALA A 256 2.01 0.01 15.61
N MET A 257 1.00 0.87 15.42
CA MET A 257 1.17 2.31 15.63
C MET A 257 1.39 2.68 17.09
N TYR A 258 0.67 2.04 18.02
CA TYR A 258 0.85 2.25 19.45
C TYR A 258 2.29 1.94 19.90
N GLU A 259 2.83 0.81 19.44
CA GLU A 259 4.24 0.44 19.68
C GLU A 259 5.20 1.44 19.03
N ALA A 260 4.96 1.79 17.76
CA ALA A 260 5.83 2.69 16.99
C ALA A 260 5.86 4.14 17.52
N PHE A 261 4.79 4.56 18.23
CA PHE A 261 4.73 5.82 18.95
C PHE A 261 5.14 5.70 20.43
N HIS A 262 5.90 4.65 20.79
CA HIS A 262 6.40 4.42 22.14
C HIS A 262 5.28 4.40 23.19
N PHE A 263 4.16 3.73 22.85
CA PHE A 263 3.00 3.56 23.73
C PHE A 263 2.27 4.87 24.08
N ASP A 264 2.28 5.85 23.17
CA ASP A 264 1.51 7.09 23.35
C ASP A 264 0.00 6.75 23.51
N PRO A 265 -0.64 7.15 24.64
CA PRO A 265 -2.04 6.83 24.94
C PRO A 265 -3.05 7.19 23.86
N LYS A 266 -2.74 8.17 23.01
CA LYS A 266 -3.63 8.56 21.91
C LYS A 266 -3.84 7.48 20.86
N PHE A 267 -2.94 6.48 20.76
CA PHE A 267 -3.05 5.34 19.85
C PHE A 267 -3.36 4.02 20.57
N ARG A 268 -3.70 4.06 21.88
CA ARG A 268 -3.93 2.86 22.68
C ARG A 268 -5.04 1.99 22.05
N PRO A 269 -4.76 0.70 21.78
CA PRO A 269 -5.77 -0.25 21.29
C PRO A 269 -6.90 -0.43 22.30
N SER A 270 -8.12 -0.60 21.79
CA SER A 270 -9.31 -0.82 22.62
C SER A 270 -9.46 -2.29 23.01
N ARG A 271 -9.88 -2.53 24.26
CA ARG A 271 -10.24 -3.87 24.73
C ARG A 271 -11.47 -4.43 24.03
N ILE A 272 -12.44 -3.58 23.67
CA ILE A 272 -13.64 -4.00 22.93
C ILE A 272 -13.22 -4.58 21.57
N GLN A 273 -12.31 -3.88 20.88
CA GLN A 273 -11.80 -4.35 19.59
C GLN A 273 -11.00 -5.65 19.73
N GLN A 274 -10.15 -5.75 20.76
CA GLN A 274 -9.40 -6.97 21.07
C GLN A 274 -10.35 -8.18 21.29
N GLN A 275 -11.38 -7.99 22.10
CA GLN A 275 -12.36 -9.07 22.37
C GLN A 275 -13.06 -9.54 21.10
N LYS A 276 -13.39 -8.63 20.17
CA LYS A 276 -13.94 -9.02 18.85
C LYS A 276 -12.97 -9.87 18.06
N VAL A 277 -11.70 -9.49 18.03
CA VAL A 277 -10.63 -10.25 17.36
C VAL A 277 -10.46 -11.63 17.99
N ASP A 278 -10.36 -11.72 19.31
CA ASP A 278 -10.20 -12.97 20.05
C ASP A 278 -11.41 -13.92 19.84
N ALA A 279 -12.61 -13.36 19.65
CA ALA A 279 -13.82 -14.11 19.35
C ALA A 279 -13.97 -14.51 17.86
N GLY A 280 -13.00 -14.19 16.99
CA GLY A 280 -13.09 -14.45 15.54
C GLY A 280 -14.14 -13.58 14.82
N GLN A 281 -14.64 -12.53 15.45
CA GLN A 281 -15.64 -11.61 14.91
C GLN A 281 -14.94 -10.48 14.13
N HIS A 282 -14.47 -10.79 12.91
CA HIS A 282 -13.62 -9.89 12.12
C HIS A 282 -14.41 -8.99 11.16
N GLY A 283 -15.71 -8.87 11.32
CA GLY A 283 -16.59 -8.07 10.47
C GLY A 283 -17.17 -8.86 9.29
N ARG A 284 -17.41 -8.19 8.16
CA ARG A 284 -18.10 -8.77 6.99
C ARG A 284 -17.47 -10.06 6.48
N LYS A 285 -16.14 -10.18 6.55
CA LYS A 285 -15.43 -11.37 6.04
C LYS A 285 -15.69 -12.64 6.84
N THR A 286 -16.19 -12.53 8.09
CA THR A 286 -16.57 -13.65 8.96
C THR A 286 -18.06 -13.68 9.26
N GLY A 287 -18.88 -12.84 8.58
CA GLY A 287 -20.31 -12.71 8.79
C GLY A 287 -20.71 -11.97 10.07
N ARG A 288 -19.76 -11.63 10.95
CA ARG A 288 -20.01 -10.94 12.21
C ARG A 288 -18.83 -10.09 12.65
N GLY A 289 -19.11 -8.91 13.19
CA GLY A 289 -18.16 -7.97 13.77
C GLY A 289 -18.81 -7.16 14.88
N PHE A 290 -18.81 -5.82 14.76
CA PHE A 290 -19.68 -4.96 15.57
C PHE A 290 -21.14 -5.18 15.20
N TYR A 291 -21.41 -5.44 13.92
CA TYR A 291 -22.72 -5.79 13.39
C TYR A 291 -22.79 -7.25 12.97
N ASP A 292 -24.03 -7.71 12.74
CA ASP A 292 -24.32 -9.03 12.15
C ASP A 292 -24.55 -8.87 10.66
N TYR A 293 -23.95 -9.74 9.83
CA TYR A 293 -24.00 -9.75 8.36
C TYR A 293 -24.46 -11.10 7.80
N SER A 294 -24.93 -12.00 8.70
CA SER A 294 -25.47 -13.33 8.33
C SER A 294 -26.82 -13.25 7.63
#